data_81d2b85d56b78d5e27848e1aadbab52e
#
_entry.id   81d2b85d56b78d5e27848e1aadbab52e
#
_cell.length_a   1.000
_cell.length_b   1.000
_cell.length_c   1.000
_cell.angle_alpha   90.00
_cell.angle_beta   90.00
_cell.angle_gamma   90.00
#
_symmetry.space_group_name_H-M   'P 1'
#
loop_
_entity.id
_entity.type
_entity.pdbx_description
1 polymer ?
#
loop_
_entity_poly.entity_id
_entity_poly.type
_entity_poly.pdbx_seq_one_letter_code
_entity_poly.pdbx_strand_id
1 'polypeptide(L)'
;MQLPIELKQAIDNNAFCAIATKINEKEVQNHLMWVDYREDRILINTEQGRKKTKNIRQEPNISVVIFHPNDMYTCWEIRGVVENIVQDSSANDHIDYLSNRYSGKPYGRSKDVTWEEAGFTSREIWEIDVNKVISMVSRAQSKSEPE
;
A
#
# COMPACT_ATOMS: atom_id res chain seq x y z
N MET A 1 -7.12 10.50 10.13
CA MET A 1 -6.90 10.06 11.51
C MET A 1 -5.44 9.67 11.71
N GLN A 2 -4.98 9.64 12.93
CA GLN A 2 -3.60 9.27 13.24
C GLN A 2 -3.39 7.76 13.10
N LEU A 3 -2.33 7.36 12.38
CA LEU A 3 -2.02 5.94 12.20
C LEU A 3 -1.32 5.41 13.47
N PRO A 4 -1.65 4.16 13.90
CA PRO A 4 -0.94 3.55 15.02
C PRO A 4 0.55 3.41 14.73
N ILE A 5 1.37 3.58 15.76
CA ILE A 5 2.83 3.49 15.61
C ILE A 5 3.27 2.07 15.23
N GLU A 6 2.60 1.05 15.74
CA GLU A 6 2.88 -0.35 15.38
C GLU A 6 2.63 -0.63 13.90
N LEU A 7 1.62 0.00 13.32
CA LEU A 7 1.34 -0.09 11.90
C LEU A 7 2.47 0.53 11.08
N LYS A 8 2.90 1.75 11.45
CA LYS A 8 4.02 2.41 10.79
C LYS A 8 5.31 1.58 10.87
N GLN A 9 5.58 1.01 12.03
CA GLN A 9 6.74 0.12 12.23
C GLN A 9 6.65 -1.13 11.35
N ALA A 10 5.48 -1.73 11.23
CA ALA A 10 5.27 -2.90 10.38
C ALA A 10 5.53 -2.54 8.91
N ILE A 11 5.05 -1.41 8.45
CA ILE A 11 5.30 -0.93 7.08
C ILE A 11 6.80 -0.71 6.86
N ASP A 12 7.48 -0.04 7.80
CA ASP A 12 8.94 0.16 7.73
C ASP A 12 9.70 -1.16 7.66
N ASN A 13 9.16 -2.22 8.22
CA ASN A 13 9.73 -3.57 8.22
C ASN A 13 9.15 -4.46 7.11
N ASN A 14 8.72 -3.85 6.02
CA ASN A 14 8.29 -4.54 4.80
C ASN A 14 7.01 -5.36 4.94
N ALA A 15 6.05 -4.88 5.71
CA ALA A 15 4.70 -5.42 5.69
C ALA A 15 4.15 -5.38 4.26
N PHE A 16 3.36 -6.39 3.91
CA PHE A 16 2.65 -6.42 2.64
C PHE A 16 1.22 -5.93 2.81
N CYS A 17 0.56 -5.63 1.71
CA CYS A 17 -0.85 -5.31 1.77
C CYS A 17 -1.66 -6.03 0.70
N ALA A 18 -2.94 -6.19 0.99
CA ALA A 18 -3.95 -6.59 0.03
C ALA A 18 -4.94 -5.46 -0.07
N ILE A 19 -5.09 -4.89 -1.27
CA ILE A 19 -5.97 -3.76 -1.50
C ILE A 19 -7.21 -4.19 -2.27
N ALA A 20 -8.39 -3.83 -1.77
CA ALA A 20 -9.67 -4.08 -2.38
C ALA A 20 -10.23 -2.80 -2.97
N THR A 21 -10.59 -2.85 -4.25
CA THR A 21 -11.22 -1.76 -4.99
C THR A 21 -12.49 -2.26 -5.66
N LYS A 22 -13.52 -1.42 -5.75
CA LYS A 22 -14.77 -1.80 -6.39
C LYS A 22 -14.68 -1.66 -7.91
N ILE A 23 -14.98 -2.75 -8.62
CA ILE A 23 -15.12 -2.75 -10.08
C ILE A 23 -16.47 -2.13 -10.46
N ASN A 24 -17.51 -2.59 -9.78
CA ASN A 24 -18.88 -2.12 -9.92
C ASN A 24 -19.66 -2.48 -8.64
N GLU A 25 -20.96 -2.37 -8.64
CA GLU A 25 -21.79 -2.66 -7.46
C GLU A 25 -21.71 -4.11 -6.98
N LYS A 26 -21.35 -5.04 -7.88
CA LYS A 26 -21.38 -6.47 -7.61
C LYS A 26 -20.02 -7.11 -7.49
N GLU A 27 -18.97 -6.46 -7.99
CA GLU A 27 -17.64 -7.04 -8.08
C GLU A 27 -16.59 -6.19 -7.39
N VAL A 28 -15.66 -6.87 -6.72
CA VAL A 28 -14.52 -6.26 -6.03
C VAL A 28 -13.26 -6.92 -6.54
N GLN A 29 -12.25 -6.12 -6.82
CA GLN A 29 -10.91 -6.59 -7.17
C GLN A 29 -10.03 -6.56 -5.93
N ASN A 30 -9.15 -7.55 -5.77
CA ASN A 30 -8.19 -7.61 -4.68
C ASN A 30 -6.79 -7.91 -5.22
N HIS A 31 -5.80 -7.13 -4.80
CA HIS A 31 -4.42 -7.28 -5.22
C HIS A 31 -3.46 -7.20 -4.05
N LEU A 32 -2.43 -8.04 -4.08
CA LEU A 32 -1.28 -7.92 -3.18
C LEU A 32 -0.34 -6.85 -3.71
N MET A 33 0.12 -5.97 -2.81
CA MET A 33 0.97 -4.85 -3.18
C MET A 33 1.97 -4.52 -2.09
N TRP A 34 3.02 -3.80 -2.48
CA TRP A 34 3.87 -3.07 -1.54
C TRP A 34 3.10 -1.87 -0.99
N VAL A 35 3.46 -1.45 0.20
CA VAL A 35 2.77 -0.37 0.89
C VAL A 35 3.76 0.58 1.55
N ASP A 36 3.39 1.85 1.61
CA ASP A 36 4.15 2.88 2.28
C ASP A 36 3.20 3.78 3.07
N TYR A 37 3.76 4.69 3.82
CA TYR A 37 3.00 5.74 4.49
C TYR A 37 3.82 7.03 4.48
N ARG A 38 3.14 8.14 4.59
CA ARG A 38 3.74 9.46 4.82
C ARG A 38 2.86 10.20 5.80
N GLU A 39 3.42 10.55 6.96
CA GLU A 39 2.65 11.09 8.07
C GLU A 39 1.51 10.13 8.44
N ASP A 40 0.25 10.53 8.29
CA ASP A 40 -0.90 9.71 8.63
C ASP A 40 -1.70 9.24 7.41
N ARG A 41 -1.05 9.19 6.26
CA ARG A 41 -1.64 8.66 5.03
C ARG A 41 -0.95 7.38 4.60
N ILE A 42 -1.73 6.47 4.06
CA ILE A 42 -1.21 5.26 3.41
C ILE A 42 -0.92 5.61 1.95
N LEU A 43 0.22 5.16 1.45
CA LEU A 43 0.64 5.37 0.08
C LEU A 43 0.69 4.05 -0.68
N ILE A 44 0.08 4.02 -1.84
CA ILE A 44 0.14 2.91 -2.79
C ILE A 44 0.72 3.44 -4.09
N ASN A 45 1.71 2.73 -4.62
CA ASN A 45 2.30 3.05 -5.91
C ASN A 45 1.90 1.99 -6.93
N THR A 46 1.42 2.41 -8.09
CA THR A 46 1.01 1.49 -9.13
C THR A 46 1.25 2.08 -10.51
N GLU A 47 1.29 1.22 -11.52
CA GLU A 47 1.37 1.64 -12.91
C GLU A 47 0.04 2.24 -13.35
N GLN A 48 0.10 3.37 -14.07
CA GLN A 48 -1.09 4.03 -14.62
C GLN A 48 -1.82 3.11 -15.60
N GLY A 49 -3.12 3.28 -15.73
CA GLY A 49 -3.95 2.56 -16.71
C GLY A 49 -4.34 1.15 -16.31
N ARG A 50 -3.95 0.68 -15.14
CA ARG A 50 -4.39 -0.62 -14.61
C ARG A 50 -5.87 -0.59 -14.23
N LYS A 51 -6.49 -1.78 -14.14
CA LYS A 51 -7.91 -1.89 -13.76
C LYS A 51 -8.19 -1.19 -12.42
N LYS A 52 -7.36 -1.42 -11.42
CA LYS A 52 -7.55 -0.79 -10.11
C LYS A 52 -7.44 0.74 -10.14
N THR A 53 -6.64 1.30 -11.05
CA THR A 53 -6.55 2.76 -11.19
C THR A 53 -7.82 3.35 -11.76
N LYS A 54 -8.50 2.62 -12.64
CA LYS A 54 -9.82 3.00 -13.15
C LYS A 54 -10.88 2.87 -12.06
N ASN A 55 -10.80 1.80 -11.27
CA ASN A 55 -11.73 1.53 -10.18
C ASN A 55 -11.76 2.68 -9.17
N ILE A 56 -10.60 3.14 -8.71
CA ILE A 56 -10.54 4.19 -7.67
C ILE A 56 -10.97 5.57 -8.18
N ARG A 57 -10.93 5.80 -9.48
CA ARG A 57 -11.45 7.02 -10.05
C ARG A 57 -12.97 7.03 -10.12
N GLN A 58 -13.59 5.86 -10.22
CA GLN A 58 -15.05 5.69 -10.18
C GLN A 58 -15.54 5.61 -8.73
N GLU A 59 -14.84 4.86 -7.88
CA GLU A 59 -15.16 4.69 -6.48
C GLU A 59 -13.87 4.79 -5.64
N PRO A 60 -13.58 5.94 -5.04
CA PRO A 60 -12.33 6.15 -4.31
C PRO A 60 -12.31 5.51 -2.92
N ASN A 61 -13.42 5.00 -2.41
CA ASN A 61 -13.45 4.27 -1.15
C ASN A 61 -12.82 2.91 -1.33
N ILE A 62 -11.86 2.57 -0.47
CA ILE A 62 -11.07 1.36 -0.56
C ILE A 62 -10.93 0.69 0.79
N SER A 63 -10.57 -0.57 0.76
CA SER A 63 -10.16 -1.32 1.95
C SER A 63 -8.79 -1.93 1.72
N VAL A 64 -7.93 -1.85 2.74
CA VAL A 64 -6.56 -2.37 2.68
C VAL A 64 -6.31 -3.20 3.93
N VAL A 65 -5.84 -4.43 3.75
CA VAL A 65 -5.28 -5.20 4.85
C VAL A 65 -3.76 -5.09 4.76
N ILE A 66 -3.13 -4.64 5.83
CA ILE A 66 -1.67 -4.57 5.94
C ILE A 66 -1.25 -5.64 6.95
N PHE A 67 -0.34 -6.52 6.56
CA PHE A 67 0.03 -7.68 7.36
C PHE A 67 1.53 -7.90 7.41
N HIS A 68 1.98 -8.44 8.56
CA HIS A 68 3.38 -8.77 8.77
C HIS A 68 3.76 -9.96 7.88
N PRO A 69 4.93 -9.93 7.19
CA PRO A 69 5.30 -10.98 6.25
C PRO A 69 5.48 -12.37 6.88
N ASN A 70 5.77 -12.44 8.17
CA ASN A 70 6.02 -13.71 8.88
C ASN A 70 4.88 -14.11 9.80
N ASP A 71 3.85 -13.28 9.95
CA ASP A 71 2.73 -13.53 10.84
C ASP A 71 1.48 -12.81 10.34
N MET A 72 0.64 -13.54 9.63
CA MET A 72 -0.60 -12.98 9.07
C MET A 72 -1.57 -12.46 10.11
N TYR A 73 -1.45 -12.90 11.36
CA TYR A 73 -2.31 -12.42 12.45
C TYR A 73 -1.85 -11.09 13.04
N THR A 74 -0.63 -10.66 12.73
CA THR A 74 -0.18 -9.30 12.99
C THR A 74 -0.57 -8.45 11.79
N CYS A 75 -1.81 -7.96 11.79
CA CYS A 75 -2.37 -7.25 10.66
C CYS A 75 -3.36 -6.18 11.08
N TRP A 76 -3.64 -5.29 10.15
CA TRP A 76 -4.59 -4.17 10.33
C TRP A 76 -5.49 -4.09 9.11
N GLU A 77 -6.79 -3.98 9.34
CA GLU A 77 -7.73 -3.61 8.29
C GLU A 77 -7.87 -2.09 8.28
N ILE A 78 -7.72 -1.49 7.12
CA ILE A 78 -7.78 -0.04 6.95
C ILE A 78 -8.88 0.27 5.94
N ARG A 79 -9.76 1.20 6.31
CA ARG A 79 -10.75 1.76 5.39
C ARG A 79 -10.41 3.22 5.15
N GLY A 80 -10.43 3.62 3.91
CA GLY A 80 -10.05 4.96 3.54
C GLY A 80 -10.52 5.36 2.16
N VAL A 81 -10.13 6.57 1.78
CA VAL A 81 -10.49 7.18 0.50
C VAL A 81 -9.22 7.60 -0.20
N VAL A 82 -9.10 7.27 -1.48
CA VAL A 82 -8.03 7.82 -2.32
C VAL A 82 -8.34 9.29 -2.52
N GLU A 83 -7.59 10.13 -1.82
CA GLU A 83 -7.84 11.58 -1.77
C GLU A 83 -7.05 12.33 -2.83
N ASN A 84 -5.87 11.83 -3.18
CA ASN A 84 -5.00 12.46 -4.15
C ASN A 84 -4.24 11.41 -4.95
N ILE A 85 -3.95 11.73 -6.20
CA ILE A 85 -3.16 10.88 -7.11
C ILE A 85 -2.03 11.73 -7.68
N VAL A 86 -0.79 11.28 -7.41
CA VAL A 86 0.43 11.95 -7.87
C VAL A 86 0.96 11.20 -9.08
N GLN A 87 1.07 11.87 -10.22
CA GLN A 87 1.47 11.27 -11.50
C GLN A 87 2.77 11.81 -12.08
N ASP A 88 3.50 12.62 -11.34
CA ASP A 88 4.77 13.19 -11.81
C ASP A 88 5.96 12.24 -11.57
N SER A 89 7.17 12.70 -11.85
CA SER A 89 8.40 11.91 -11.70
C SER A 89 8.65 11.43 -10.28
N SER A 90 8.04 12.06 -9.26
CA SER A 90 8.17 11.59 -7.88
C SER A 90 7.58 10.20 -7.68
N ALA A 91 6.61 9.78 -8.51
CA ALA A 91 6.05 8.44 -8.47
C ALA A 91 7.09 7.39 -8.91
N ASN A 92 7.95 7.73 -9.85
CA ASN A 92 9.06 6.87 -10.26
C ASN A 92 10.11 6.73 -9.16
N ASP A 93 10.46 7.83 -8.51
CA ASP A 93 11.39 7.82 -7.38
C ASP A 93 10.83 7.02 -6.22
N HIS A 94 9.53 7.12 -5.98
CA HIS A 94 8.85 6.40 -4.91
C HIS A 94 8.84 4.89 -5.15
N ILE A 95 8.58 4.42 -6.38
CA ILE A 95 8.62 2.97 -6.65
C ILE A 95 10.04 2.42 -6.53
N ASP A 96 11.06 3.21 -6.82
CA ASP A 96 12.45 2.84 -6.57
C ASP A 96 12.74 2.71 -5.07
N TYR A 97 12.27 3.66 -4.28
CA TYR A 97 12.39 3.60 -2.83
C TYR A 97 11.75 2.32 -2.28
N LEU A 98 10.54 2.01 -2.72
CA LEU A 98 9.84 0.78 -2.30
C LEU A 98 10.58 -0.47 -2.75
N SER A 99 11.02 -0.53 -3.99
CA SER A 99 11.74 -1.67 -4.53
C SER A 99 13.05 -1.92 -3.77
N ASN A 100 13.79 -0.87 -3.46
CA ASN A 100 15.01 -0.98 -2.66
C ASN A 100 14.72 -1.50 -1.25
N ARG A 101 13.65 -1.04 -0.63
CA ARG A 101 13.25 -1.50 0.70
C ARG A 101 12.82 -2.96 0.70
N TYR A 102 12.01 -3.39 -0.29
CA TYR A 102 11.46 -4.75 -0.35
C TYR A 102 12.41 -5.77 -0.99
N SER A 103 13.20 -5.37 -1.98
CA SER A 103 14.00 -6.31 -2.77
C SER A 103 15.48 -5.94 -2.92
N GLY A 104 15.90 -4.81 -2.39
CA GLY A 104 17.31 -4.39 -2.37
C GLY A 104 17.86 -3.89 -3.70
N LYS A 105 17.02 -3.61 -4.67
CA LYS A 105 17.42 -3.08 -5.98
C LYS A 105 16.37 -2.12 -6.54
N PRO A 106 16.74 -1.27 -7.52
CA PRO A 106 15.79 -0.40 -8.20
C PRO A 106 14.70 -1.20 -8.93
N TYR A 107 13.55 -0.58 -9.08
CA TYR A 107 12.40 -1.24 -9.68
C TYR A 107 12.63 -1.53 -11.18
N GLY A 108 12.38 -2.79 -11.55
CA GLY A 108 12.35 -3.22 -12.96
C GLY A 108 13.64 -3.08 -13.74
N ARG A 109 14.79 -2.91 -13.05
CA ARG A 109 16.08 -2.78 -13.71
C ARG A 109 17.21 -3.22 -12.78
N SER A 110 18.40 -3.42 -13.34
CA SER A 110 19.57 -3.77 -12.53
C SER A 110 20.13 -2.55 -11.79
N LYS A 111 20.93 -2.83 -10.78
CA LYS A 111 21.43 -1.86 -9.79
C LYS A 111 22.15 -0.64 -10.38
N ASP A 112 22.82 -0.83 -11.51
CA ASP A 112 23.66 0.19 -12.14
C ASP A 112 22.95 0.92 -13.28
N VAL A 113 21.68 0.64 -13.53
CA VAL A 113 20.88 1.25 -14.60
C VAL A 113 20.01 2.35 -14.03
N THR A 114 20.08 3.54 -14.62
CA THR A 114 19.26 4.69 -14.23
C THR A 114 17.89 4.65 -14.91
N TRP A 115 16.96 5.47 -14.42
CA TRP A 115 15.67 5.66 -15.09
C TRP A 115 15.83 6.19 -16.51
N GLU A 116 16.78 7.09 -16.75
CA GLU A 116 17.04 7.63 -18.10
C GLU A 116 17.48 6.54 -19.06
N GLU A 117 18.31 5.60 -18.60
CA GLU A 117 18.78 4.47 -19.42
C GLU A 117 17.70 3.43 -19.68
N ALA A 118 16.88 3.13 -18.65
CA ALA A 118 15.84 2.11 -18.74
C ALA A 118 14.54 2.60 -19.37
N GLY A 119 14.37 3.92 -19.44
CA GLY A 119 13.11 4.56 -19.82
C GLY A 119 12.16 4.65 -18.62
N PHE A 120 11.46 5.76 -18.52
CA PHE A 120 10.50 5.99 -17.44
C PHE A 120 9.24 5.16 -17.63
N THR A 121 8.68 4.66 -16.51
CA THR A 121 7.36 4.04 -16.52
C THR A 121 6.33 5.09 -16.09
N SER A 122 5.08 4.89 -16.53
CA SER A 122 3.96 5.73 -16.10
C SER A 122 3.43 5.23 -14.76
N ARG A 123 3.95 5.79 -13.67
CA ARG A 123 3.57 5.42 -12.30
C ARG A 123 2.63 6.47 -11.71
N GLU A 124 1.91 6.06 -10.67
CA GLU A 124 1.13 6.98 -9.85
C GLU A 124 1.17 6.56 -8.39
N ILE A 125 1.11 7.54 -7.50
CA ILE A 125 1.00 7.32 -6.05
C ILE A 125 -0.41 7.68 -5.63
N TRP A 126 -1.08 6.78 -4.93
CA TRP A 126 -2.35 7.08 -4.27
C TRP A 126 -2.07 7.52 -2.85
N GLU A 127 -2.53 8.70 -2.49
CA GLU A 127 -2.51 9.18 -1.13
C GLU A 127 -3.87 8.91 -0.51
N ILE A 128 -3.89 7.99 0.47
CA ILE A 128 -5.12 7.47 1.06
C ILE A 128 -5.35 8.15 2.41
N ASP A 129 -6.47 8.86 2.51
CA ASP A 129 -6.97 9.37 3.78
C ASP A 129 -7.67 8.24 4.52
N VAL A 130 -7.20 7.94 5.74
CA VAL A 130 -7.65 6.78 6.51
C VAL A 130 -8.80 7.18 7.42
N ASN A 131 -9.92 6.49 7.30
CA ASN A 131 -11.12 6.72 8.11
C ASN A 131 -11.22 5.79 9.30
N LYS A 132 -10.70 4.56 9.17
CA LYS A 132 -10.80 3.53 10.21
C LYS A 132 -9.62 2.58 10.16
N VAL A 133 -9.12 2.22 11.33
CA VAL A 133 -8.08 1.19 11.50
C VAL A 133 -8.60 0.17 12.51
N ILE A 134 -8.60 -1.09 12.12
CA ILE A 134 -8.98 -2.21 12.99
C ILE A 134 -7.75 -3.09 13.15
N SER A 135 -7.21 -3.14 14.37
CA SER A 135 -6.06 -3.99 14.67
C SER A 135 -6.53 -5.41 15.00
N MET A 136 -5.95 -6.37 14.29
CA MET A 136 -6.16 -7.79 14.58
C MET A 136 -5.20 -8.30 15.64
N VAL A 137 -4.09 -7.61 15.85
CA VAL A 137 -3.06 -7.97 16.84
C VAL A 137 -3.67 -8.06 18.24
N SER A 138 -4.40 -7.03 18.68
CA SER A 138 -5.04 -6.99 19.99
C SER A 138 -6.00 -8.16 20.22
N ARG A 139 -6.76 -8.53 19.16
CA ARG A 139 -7.72 -9.64 19.25
C ARG A 139 -7.00 -10.98 19.37
N ALA A 140 -5.94 -11.19 18.63
CA ALA A 140 -5.13 -12.40 18.72
C ALA A 140 -4.47 -12.53 20.08
N GLN A 141 -3.92 -11.46 20.62
CA GLN A 141 -3.32 -11.42 21.95
C GLN A 141 -4.35 -11.72 23.04
N SER A 142 -5.52 -11.10 22.97
CA SER A 142 -6.60 -11.35 23.94
C SER A 142 -7.03 -12.81 23.98
N LYS A 143 -7.04 -13.49 22.84
CA LYS A 143 -7.42 -14.91 22.76
C LYS A 143 -6.34 -15.85 23.26
N SER A 144 -5.07 -15.46 23.22
CA SER A 144 -3.95 -16.28 23.63
C SER A 144 -3.54 -16.08 25.08
N GLU A 145 -4.02 -15.03 25.73
CA GLU A 145 -3.73 -14.80 27.14
C GLU A 145 -4.47 -15.82 28.03
N PRO A 146 -3.78 -16.44 29.00
CA PRO A 146 -4.44 -17.32 29.93
C PRO A 146 -5.40 -16.51 30.81
N GLU A 147 -6.60 -17.01 30.96
CA GLU A 147 -7.61 -16.44 31.83
C GLU A 147 -7.23 -16.62 33.30
#